data_0b7757c564f145c77c6f5626fe90b78c
#
_entry.id   0b7757c564f145c77c6f5626fe90b78c
#
_cell.length_a   1.000
_cell.length_b   1.000
_cell.length_c   1.000
_cell.angle_alpha   90.00
_cell.angle_beta   90.00
_cell.angle_gamma   90.00
#
_symmetry.space_group_name_H-M   'P 1'
#
loop_
_entity.id
_entity.type
_entity.pdbx_description
1 polymer ?
#
loop_
_entity_poly.entity_id
_entity_poly.type
_entity_poly.pdbx_seq_one_letter_code
_entity_poly.pdbx_strand_id
1 'polypeptide(L)'
;MTGGDPSAVAGRPSRDAARAHLEALAGAARPAGGAAEARARDHCARTLRALGYAVAERPFEYSALPGRFGTPLGGVVSIIALTVAGHVGYNGAPGTSLAVLVGAAAALLAGGAWMARRGVLTAPLLRARGVNLEARRGAGEPRLWLVAHLDSKSQPVSIAVRALGVSLSIVAWCAALVLAALQLAGRAGGTAWPSVSLLGMVAGLPVALSVVGSRSPGALDNASGVATVLLTAATLPPSAPVGVLLTSAEELGLAGARAWVAARGARGGVALNCDGVDDDGRVMCMYTRRPPRRLLDAVARAARALGAPDPRPRRLLPGILTDGVALADGGWEAITVSRGNVRTLLRIHGRRDSLAALDGRGVAETGALLAEAATALLL
;
A
#
# COMPACT_ATOMS: atom_id res chain seq x y z
N MET A 1 14.09 -22.91 28.01
CA MET A 1 13.87 -23.07 26.57
C MET A 1 12.78 -24.14 26.39
N THR A 2 11.54 -23.70 26.36
CA THR A 2 10.38 -24.60 26.16
C THR A 2 10.05 -24.55 24.66
N GLY A 3 10.44 -25.62 23.95
CA GLY A 3 10.04 -25.84 22.57
C GLY A 3 8.53 -26.09 22.53
N GLY A 4 7.79 -25.08 22.05
CA GLY A 4 6.36 -25.23 21.78
C GLY A 4 6.16 -26.25 20.66
N ASP A 5 5.27 -27.18 20.90
CA ASP A 5 4.85 -28.25 19.99
C ASP A 5 4.33 -27.65 18.67
N PRO A 6 4.94 -27.97 17.51
CA PRO A 6 4.49 -27.48 16.21
C PRO A 6 3.11 -27.99 15.78
N SER A 7 2.59 -29.05 16.43
CA SER A 7 1.30 -29.64 16.10
C SER A 7 0.09 -28.86 16.62
N ALA A 8 0.31 -27.87 17.51
CA ALA A 8 -0.76 -27.03 18.07
C ALA A 8 -1.30 -25.95 17.11
N VAL A 9 -0.78 -25.83 15.88
CA VAL A 9 -1.09 -24.74 14.93
C VAL A 9 -2.22 -25.07 13.94
N ALA A 10 -2.74 -26.29 13.91
CA ALA A 10 -3.85 -26.71 13.02
C ALA A 10 -5.23 -26.44 13.63
N GLY A 11 -5.44 -25.25 14.21
CA GLY A 11 -6.71 -24.83 14.80
C GLY A 11 -7.24 -23.56 14.13
N ARG A 12 -8.51 -23.20 14.42
CA ARG A 12 -9.04 -21.86 14.02
C ARG A 12 -8.09 -20.78 14.48
N PRO A 13 -7.88 -19.69 13.67
CA PRO A 13 -7.06 -18.56 14.08
C PRO A 13 -7.45 -18.07 15.47
N SER A 14 -6.47 -18.01 16.38
CA SER A 14 -6.70 -17.57 17.75
C SER A 14 -6.04 -16.23 18.01
N ARG A 15 -6.57 -15.48 18.99
CA ARG A 15 -6.01 -14.21 19.42
C ARG A 15 -4.56 -14.36 19.92
N ASP A 16 -4.26 -15.43 20.65
CA ASP A 16 -2.93 -15.67 21.18
C ASP A 16 -1.91 -15.95 20.08
N ALA A 17 -2.29 -16.77 19.07
CA ALA A 17 -1.45 -17.00 17.91
C ALA A 17 -1.23 -15.72 17.09
N ALA A 18 -2.29 -14.91 16.92
CA ALA A 18 -2.18 -13.59 16.27
C ALA A 18 -1.21 -12.69 17.03
N ARG A 19 -1.34 -12.61 18.35
CA ARG A 19 -0.47 -11.81 19.22
C ARG A 19 0.98 -12.25 19.14
N ALA A 20 1.26 -13.55 19.17
CA ALA A 20 2.61 -14.09 19.04
C ALA A 20 3.27 -13.68 17.70
N HIS A 21 2.52 -13.74 16.59
CA HIS A 21 3.03 -13.26 15.30
C HIS A 21 3.26 -11.75 15.30
N LEU A 22 2.34 -10.95 15.85
CA LEU A 22 2.50 -9.50 15.93
C LEU A 22 3.76 -9.11 16.74
N GLU A 23 4.02 -9.77 17.86
CA GLU A 23 5.21 -9.54 18.69
C GLU A 23 6.51 -9.88 17.95
N ALA A 24 6.51 -10.97 17.19
CA ALA A 24 7.67 -11.34 16.38
C ALA A 24 7.93 -10.38 15.22
N LEU A 25 6.89 -9.77 14.66
CA LEU A 25 6.96 -8.93 13.47
C LEU A 25 7.14 -7.44 13.77
N ALA A 26 6.44 -6.90 14.78
CA ALA A 26 6.34 -5.46 15.00
C ALA A 26 7.17 -4.93 16.18
N GLY A 27 8.17 -5.68 16.63
CA GLY A 27 9.08 -5.25 17.71
C GLY A 27 10.00 -4.09 17.34
N ALA A 28 10.19 -3.81 16.04
CA ALA A 28 11.01 -2.72 15.53
C ALA A 28 10.51 -2.26 14.16
N ALA A 29 10.90 -1.04 13.76
CA ALA A 29 10.69 -0.56 12.39
C ALA A 29 11.40 -1.46 11.37
N ARG A 30 10.73 -1.82 10.29
CA ARG A 30 11.18 -2.75 9.25
C ARG A 30 11.36 -2.06 7.90
N PRO A 31 12.28 -1.09 7.77
CA PRO A 31 12.53 -0.50 6.46
C PRO A 31 12.99 -1.57 5.46
N ALA A 32 12.52 -1.47 4.22
CA ALA A 32 12.84 -2.40 3.15
C ALA A 32 14.36 -2.61 2.99
N GLY A 33 14.78 -3.87 2.91
CA GLY A 33 16.20 -4.27 2.85
C GLY A 33 16.93 -4.18 4.20
N GLY A 34 16.25 -3.80 5.29
CA GLY A 34 16.85 -3.65 6.62
C GLY A 34 16.90 -4.97 7.42
N ALA A 35 17.76 -5.00 8.45
CA ALA A 35 17.93 -6.18 9.30
C ALA A 35 16.66 -6.60 10.05
N ALA A 36 15.78 -5.65 10.41
CA ALA A 36 14.52 -5.96 11.07
C ALA A 36 13.52 -6.62 10.11
N GLU A 37 13.46 -6.18 8.84
CA GLU A 37 12.67 -6.85 7.80
C GLU A 37 13.22 -8.27 7.54
N ALA A 38 14.54 -8.45 7.51
CA ALA A 38 15.15 -9.78 7.36
C ALA A 38 14.73 -10.73 8.49
N ARG A 39 14.77 -10.26 9.76
CA ARG A 39 14.29 -11.08 10.90
C ARG A 39 12.80 -11.43 10.79
N ALA A 40 11.97 -10.48 10.35
CA ALA A 40 10.54 -10.73 10.11
C ALA A 40 10.34 -11.77 9.01
N ARG A 41 11.11 -11.69 7.91
CA ARG A 41 11.11 -12.68 6.82
C ARG A 41 11.53 -14.05 7.32
N ASP A 42 12.58 -14.14 8.15
CA ASP A 42 13.04 -15.40 8.73
C ASP A 42 11.99 -16.03 9.64
N HIS A 43 11.27 -15.23 10.45
CA HIS A 43 10.15 -15.71 11.25
C HIS A 43 9.05 -16.33 10.36
N CYS A 44 8.63 -15.61 9.31
CA CYS A 44 7.63 -16.09 8.37
C CYS A 44 8.10 -17.35 7.63
N ALA A 45 9.36 -17.41 7.23
CA ALA A 45 9.93 -18.56 6.53
C ALA A 45 9.92 -19.82 7.40
N ARG A 46 10.29 -19.71 8.69
CA ARG A 46 10.21 -20.83 9.64
C ARG A 46 8.79 -21.28 9.85
N THR A 47 7.86 -20.34 10.07
CA THR A 47 6.43 -20.65 10.25
C THR A 47 5.87 -21.38 9.04
N LEU A 48 6.09 -20.88 7.83
CA LEU A 48 5.57 -21.50 6.61
C LEU A 48 6.18 -22.87 6.33
N ARG A 49 7.49 -23.07 6.61
CA ARG A 49 8.11 -24.40 6.51
C ARG A 49 7.51 -25.40 7.49
N ALA A 50 7.24 -24.97 8.74
CA ALA A 50 6.56 -25.82 9.74
C ALA A 50 5.15 -26.22 9.32
N LEU A 51 4.48 -25.39 8.50
CA LEU A 51 3.17 -25.67 7.89
C LEU A 51 3.26 -26.49 6.58
N GLY A 52 4.44 -26.98 6.21
CA GLY A 52 4.64 -27.81 5.03
C GLY A 52 4.73 -27.05 3.70
N TYR A 53 4.96 -25.73 3.73
CA TYR A 53 5.21 -24.97 2.52
C TYR A 53 6.67 -25.10 2.04
N ALA A 54 6.86 -25.27 0.74
CA ALA A 54 8.15 -25.06 0.09
C ALA A 54 8.42 -23.55 0.00
N VAL A 55 9.44 -23.08 0.73
CA VAL A 55 9.74 -21.65 0.90
C VAL A 55 10.98 -21.28 0.12
N ALA A 56 10.91 -20.21 -0.68
CA ALA A 56 12.00 -19.64 -1.45
C ALA A 56 12.10 -18.12 -1.24
N GLU A 57 13.32 -17.63 -1.10
CA GLU A 57 13.60 -16.20 -1.18
C GLU A 57 13.76 -15.78 -2.64
N ARG A 58 13.19 -14.62 -2.98
CA ARG A 58 13.22 -14.04 -4.32
C ARG A 58 13.85 -12.65 -4.25
N PRO A 59 15.17 -12.54 -4.36
CA PRO A 59 15.84 -11.26 -4.39
C PRO A 59 15.50 -10.49 -5.67
N PHE A 60 15.40 -9.17 -5.55
CA PHE A 60 15.17 -8.26 -6.67
C PHE A 60 15.86 -6.93 -6.44
N GLU A 61 16.04 -6.17 -7.52
CA GLU A 61 16.56 -4.81 -7.47
C GLU A 61 15.47 -3.81 -7.83
N TYR A 62 15.50 -2.66 -7.16
CA TYR A 62 14.55 -1.58 -7.39
C TYR A 62 15.19 -0.21 -7.14
N SER A 63 14.48 0.85 -7.54
CA SER A 63 14.83 2.22 -7.17
C SER A 63 13.93 2.68 -6.03
N ALA A 64 14.54 3.15 -4.95
CA ALA A 64 13.81 3.75 -3.84
C ALA A 64 13.36 5.20 -4.15
N LEU A 65 13.82 5.79 -5.25
CA LEU A 65 13.51 7.18 -5.64
C LEU A 65 11.99 7.43 -5.75
N PRO A 66 11.22 6.63 -6.52
CA PRO A 66 9.79 6.88 -6.69
C PRO A 66 9.01 6.84 -5.38
N GLY A 67 9.22 5.81 -4.57
CA GLY A 67 8.49 5.64 -3.31
C GLY A 67 8.89 6.65 -2.23
N ARG A 68 10.19 6.97 -2.13
CA ARG A 68 10.71 7.87 -1.10
C ARG A 68 10.49 9.33 -1.42
N PHE A 69 10.62 9.73 -2.68
CA PHE A 69 10.64 11.13 -3.10
C PHE A 69 9.58 11.49 -4.13
N GLY A 70 8.81 10.55 -4.69
CA GLY A 70 7.80 10.86 -5.71
C GLY A 70 6.76 11.88 -5.22
N THR A 71 6.18 11.66 -4.04
CA THR A 71 5.23 12.61 -3.42
C THR A 71 5.90 13.95 -3.06
N PRO A 72 7.05 14.00 -2.37
CA PRO A 72 7.79 15.22 -2.12
C PRO A 72 8.11 16.02 -3.38
N LEU A 73 8.62 15.38 -4.41
CA LEU A 73 8.92 16.03 -5.69
C LEU A 73 7.67 16.61 -6.34
N GLY A 74 6.54 15.91 -6.28
CA GLY A 74 5.26 16.44 -6.74
C GLY A 74 4.85 17.71 -6.01
N GLY A 75 5.03 17.77 -4.70
CA GLY A 75 4.81 18.97 -3.89
C GLY A 75 5.72 20.12 -4.27
N VAL A 76 7.02 19.86 -4.40
CA VAL A 76 8.01 20.90 -4.79
C VAL A 76 7.71 21.47 -6.18
N VAL A 77 7.47 20.60 -7.17
CA VAL A 77 7.13 21.03 -8.54
C VAL A 77 5.83 21.83 -8.55
N SER A 78 4.82 21.44 -7.76
CA SER A 78 3.57 22.20 -7.65
C SER A 78 3.80 23.59 -7.06
N ILE A 79 4.59 23.71 -6.00
CA ILE A 79 4.94 25.01 -5.39
C ILE A 79 5.64 25.89 -6.42
N ILE A 80 6.69 25.37 -7.07
CA ILE A 80 7.46 26.15 -8.06
C ILE A 80 6.56 26.58 -9.21
N ALA A 81 5.77 25.67 -9.79
CA ALA A 81 4.93 25.98 -10.94
C ALA A 81 3.88 27.06 -10.62
N LEU A 82 3.19 26.94 -9.47
CA LEU A 82 2.19 27.92 -9.04
C LEU A 82 2.81 29.28 -8.69
N THR A 83 4.01 29.30 -8.11
CA THR A 83 4.72 30.54 -7.81
C THR A 83 5.20 31.23 -9.08
N VAL A 84 5.81 30.50 -10.02
CA VAL A 84 6.30 31.07 -11.30
C VAL A 84 5.10 31.54 -12.14
N ALA A 85 4.07 30.73 -12.29
CA ALA A 85 2.86 31.13 -13.02
C ALA A 85 2.20 32.35 -12.40
N GLY A 86 2.17 32.43 -11.08
CA GLY A 86 1.62 33.57 -10.34
C GLY A 86 2.42 34.83 -10.56
N HIS A 87 3.76 34.77 -10.49
CA HIS A 87 4.64 35.90 -10.77
C HIS A 87 4.45 36.44 -12.20
N VAL A 88 4.47 35.57 -13.18
CA VAL A 88 4.33 35.90 -14.59
C VAL A 88 2.92 36.44 -14.90
N GLY A 89 1.87 35.84 -14.34
CA GLY A 89 0.48 36.31 -14.52
C GLY A 89 0.21 37.64 -13.86
N TYR A 90 0.78 37.90 -12.67
CA TYR A 90 0.72 39.18 -11.99
C TYR A 90 1.33 40.31 -12.87
N ASN A 91 2.43 40.02 -13.56
CA ASN A 91 3.09 40.94 -14.47
C ASN A 91 2.45 41.02 -15.88
N GLY A 92 1.25 40.52 -16.06
CA GLY A 92 0.48 40.74 -17.30
C GLY A 92 0.81 39.80 -18.46
N ALA A 93 1.40 38.61 -18.17
CA ALA A 93 1.70 37.62 -19.20
C ALA A 93 0.91 36.29 -18.95
N PRO A 94 -0.45 36.30 -19.03
CA PRO A 94 -1.28 35.14 -18.70
C PRO A 94 -1.09 33.94 -19.63
N GLY A 95 -0.70 34.16 -20.89
CA GLY A 95 -0.35 33.08 -21.83
C GLY A 95 0.85 32.28 -21.36
N THR A 96 1.88 32.95 -20.85
CA THR A 96 3.05 32.27 -20.27
C THR A 96 2.70 31.56 -18.96
N SER A 97 1.84 32.16 -18.10
CA SER A 97 1.33 31.48 -16.90
C SER A 97 0.61 30.18 -17.26
N LEU A 98 -0.26 30.23 -18.25
CA LEU A 98 -0.99 29.04 -18.71
C LEU A 98 -0.01 27.97 -19.25
N ALA A 99 0.98 28.36 -20.03
CA ALA A 99 1.98 27.42 -20.55
C ALA A 99 2.80 26.77 -19.43
N VAL A 100 3.21 27.53 -18.40
CA VAL A 100 3.90 26.97 -17.20
C VAL A 100 3.01 25.96 -16.48
N LEU A 101 1.76 26.32 -16.21
CA LEU A 101 0.82 25.42 -15.51
C LEU A 101 0.56 24.13 -16.29
N VAL A 102 0.24 24.24 -17.59
CA VAL A 102 -0.05 23.06 -18.44
C VAL A 102 1.19 22.19 -18.61
N GLY A 103 2.35 22.79 -18.86
CA GLY A 103 3.61 22.06 -18.99
C GLY A 103 4.00 21.32 -17.71
N ALA A 104 3.92 21.98 -16.55
CA ALA A 104 4.22 21.37 -15.27
C ALA A 104 3.18 20.28 -14.90
N ALA A 105 1.89 20.49 -15.18
CA ALA A 105 0.87 19.46 -14.99
C ALA A 105 1.14 18.22 -15.87
N ALA A 106 1.47 18.40 -17.13
CA ALA A 106 1.84 17.32 -18.04
C ALA A 106 3.08 16.55 -17.53
N ALA A 107 4.11 17.28 -17.07
CA ALA A 107 5.32 16.69 -16.50
C ALA A 107 5.02 15.88 -15.21
N LEU A 108 4.18 16.42 -14.30
CA LEU A 108 3.75 15.74 -13.09
C LEU A 108 2.94 14.46 -13.39
N LEU A 109 2.01 14.54 -14.34
CA LEU A 109 1.19 13.38 -14.73
C LEU A 109 2.04 12.30 -15.42
N ALA A 110 2.86 12.68 -16.40
CA ALA A 110 3.72 11.75 -17.13
C ALA A 110 4.81 11.16 -16.22
N GLY A 111 5.50 11.99 -15.46
CA GLY A 111 6.54 11.58 -14.52
C GLY A 111 5.97 10.70 -13.39
N GLY A 112 4.83 11.10 -12.81
CA GLY A 112 4.12 10.31 -11.80
C GLY A 112 3.67 8.96 -12.32
N ALA A 113 3.07 8.92 -13.51
CA ALA A 113 2.65 7.66 -14.15
C ALA A 113 3.84 6.75 -14.47
N TRP A 114 4.95 7.30 -14.95
CA TRP A 114 6.18 6.54 -15.19
C TRP A 114 6.76 6.01 -13.89
N MET A 115 6.91 6.86 -12.85
CA MET A 115 7.42 6.46 -11.54
C MET A 115 6.57 5.34 -10.93
N ALA A 116 5.24 5.49 -10.97
CA ALA A 116 4.32 4.53 -10.39
C ALA A 116 4.33 3.16 -11.08
N ARG A 117 4.61 3.08 -12.37
CA ARG A 117 4.50 1.84 -13.16
C ARG A 117 5.83 1.18 -13.49
N ARG A 118 6.81 1.96 -13.93
CA ARG A 118 8.09 1.49 -14.45
C ARG A 118 9.29 1.97 -13.64
N GLY A 119 9.27 3.22 -13.20
CA GLY A 119 10.40 3.88 -12.56
C GLY A 119 10.89 3.14 -11.32
N VAL A 120 10.01 2.49 -10.59
CA VAL A 120 10.37 1.72 -9.40
C VAL A 120 11.33 0.56 -9.71
N LEU A 121 11.23 -0.06 -10.88
CA LEU A 121 12.14 -1.14 -11.30
C LEU A 121 13.28 -0.65 -12.19
N THR A 122 13.11 0.46 -12.91
CA THR A 122 14.04 0.87 -13.98
C THR A 122 14.82 2.16 -13.72
N ALA A 123 14.38 3.00 -12.78
CA ALA A 123 15.12 4.25 -12.50
C ALA A 123 16.55 3.95 -11.99
N PRO A 124 17.58 4.66 -12.50
CA PRO A 124 18.97 4.37 -12.17
C PRO A 124 19.39 4.91 -10.80
N LEU A 125 18.64 5.85 -10.23
CA LEU A 125 18.98 6.51 -8.97
C LEU A 125 18.45 5.74 -7.76
N LEU A 126 19.15 5.83 -6.64
CA LEU A 126 18.79 5.21 -5.35
C LEU A 126 18.47 3.72 -5.49
N ARG A 127 19.33 2.99 -6.23
CA ARG A 127 19.21 1.54 -6.38
C ARG A 127 19.35 0.85 -5.03
N ALA A 128 18.44 -0.08 -4.77
CA ALA A 128 18.38 -0.87 -3.55
C ALA A 128 18.01 -2.33 -3.88
N ARG A 129 18.20 -3.21 -2.91
CA ARG A 129 17.83 -4.63 -3.01
C ARG A 129 16.72 -4.94 -2.01
N GLY A 130 15.73 -5.69 -2.46
CA GLY A 130 14.67 -6.26 -1.64
C GLY A 130 14.65 -7.79 -1.80
N VAL A 131 13.96 -8.46 -0.86
CA VAL A 131 13.81 -9.91 -0.91
C VAL A 131 12.37 -10.26 -0.58
N ASN A 132 11.61 -10.73 -1.57
CA ASN A 132 10.30 -11.31 -1.34
C ASN A 132 10.44 -12.73 -0.77
N LEU A 133 9.52 -13.13 0.09
CA LEU A 133 9.36 -14.52 0.52
C LEU A 133 8.21 -15.14 -0.27
N GLU A 134 8.52 -16.17 -1.06
CA GLU A 134 7.54 -16.96 -1.79
C GLU A 134 7.43 -18.34 -1.16
N ALA A 135 6.21 -18.78 -0.86
CA ALA A 135 5.99 -20.11 -0.35
C ALA A 135 4.84 -20.77 -1.11
N ARG A 136 4.94 -22.09 -1.34
CA ARG A 136 3.97 -22.86 -2.11
C ARG A 136 3.66 -24.16 -1.40
N ARG A 137 2.39 -24.59 -1.45
CA ARG A 137 1.92 -25.85 -0.90
C ARG A 137 0.89 -26.47 -1.85
N GLY A 138 0.75 -27.79 -1.78
CA GLY A 138 -0.11 -28.55 -2.68
C GLY A 138 0.60 -28.92 -3.99
N ALA A 139 -0.10 -29.65 -4.84
CA ALA A 139 0.43 -30.09 -6.14
C ALA A 139 0.29 -28.99 -7.20
N GLY A 140 1.32 -28.78 -7.99
CA GLY A 140 1.34 -27.88 -9.14
C GLY A 140 1.46 -26.40 -8.79
N GLU A 141 1.03 -25.54 -9.72
CA GLU A 141 1.02 -24.09 -9.50
C GLU A 141 -0.14 -23.70 -8.57
N PRO A 142 0.11 -22.76 -7.62
CA PRO A 142 -0.94 -22.29 -6.74
C PRO A 142 -2.11 -21.67 -7.49
N ARG A 143 -3.32 -22.07 -7.15
CA ARG A 143 -4.57 -21.52 -7.70
C ARG A 143 -4.97 -20.20 -7.04
N LEU A 144 -4.48 -19.97 -5.83
CA LEU A 144 -4.73 -18.77 -5.02
C LEU A 144 -3.44 -18.34 -4.33
N TRP A 145 -3.19 -17.04 -4.29
CA TRP A 145 -2.10 -16.44 -3.54
C TRP A 145 -2.62 -15.58 -2.39
N LEU A 146 -2.07 -15.82 -1.21
CA LEU A 146 -2.23 -14.96 -0.04
C LEU A 146 -1.03 -14.01 -0.02
N VAL A 147 -1.28 -12.71 0.05
CA VAL A 147 -0.24 -11.69 -0.11
C VAL A 147 -0.27 -10.70 1.05
N ALA A 148 0.88 -10.26 1.53
CA ALA A 148 1.07 -9.14 2.46
C ALA A 148 2.48 -8.60 2.33
N HIS A 149 2.75 -7.36 2.79
CA HIS A 149 4.10 -6.82 2.77
C HIS A 149 4.78 -6.86 4.13
N LEU A 150 6.12 -7.05 4.12
CA LEU A 150 6.96 -7.19 5.30
C LEU A 150 7.48 -5.85 5.82
N ASP A 151 7.75 -4.92 4.92
CA ASP A 151 8.35 -3.64 5.26
C ASP A 151 7.37 -2.71 5.96
N SER A 152 7.90 -1.70 6.61
CA SER A 152 7.13 -0.59 7.21
C SER A 152 7.79 0.73 6.91
N LYS A 153 6.99 1.81 6.85
CA LYS A 153 7.49 3.18 6.67
C LYS A 153 7.00 4.11 7.76
N SER A 154 7.66 5.25 7.88
CA SER A 154 7.12 6.40 8.59
C SER A 154 7.09 7.62 7.70
N GLN A 155 6.20 8.57 8.02
CA GLN A 155 6.14 9.87 7.38
C GLN A 155 6.03 10.96 8.44
N PRO A 156 6.76 12.08 8.31
CA PRO A 156 6.71 13.18 9.26
C PRO A 156 5.36 13.91 9.23
N VAL A 157 4.67 13.85 8.09
CA VAL A 157 3.35 14.47 7.89
C VAL A 157 2.28 13.38 7.93
N SER A 158 1.25 13.56 8.75
CA SER A 158 0.14 12.60 8.85
C SER A 158 -0.60 12.47 7.52
N ILE A 159 -1.22 11.31 7.30
CA ILE A 159 -2.00 11.03 6.08
C ILE A 159 -3.08 12.09 5.87
N ALA A 160 -3.78 12.53 6.93
CA ALA A 160 -4.84 13.52 6.84
C ALA A 160 -4.32 14.89 6.38
N VAL A 161 -3.22 15.37 6.97
CA VAL A 161 -2.61 16.66 6.59
C VAL A 161 -2.06 16.60 5.17
N ARG A 162 -1.43 15.49 4.77
CA ARG A 162 -0.97 15.28 3.39
C ARG A 162 -2.12 15.25 2.40
N ALA A 163 -3.21 14.52 2.70
CA ALA A 163 -4.39 14.46 1.85
C ALA A 163 -5.05 15.83 1.69
N LEU A 164 -5.15 16.60 2.77
CA LEU A 164 -5.62 17.99 2.73
C LEU A 164 -4.69 18.85 1.85
N GLY A 165 -3.38 18.73 2.03
CA GLY A 165 -2.39 19.44 1.21
C GLY A 165 -2.53 19.13 -0.29
N VAL A 166 -2.69 17.86 -0.66
CA VAL A 166 -2.94 17.46 -2.05
C VAL A 166 -4.25 18.05 -2.57
N SER A 167 -5.34 17.96 -1.80
CA SER A 167 -6.65 18.49 -2.21
C SER A 167 -6.61 20.01 -2.42
N LEU A 168 -6.00 20.75 -1.50
CA LEU A 168 -5.85 22.21 -1.62
C LEU A 168 -4.89 22.58 -2.74
N SER A 169 -3.85 21.79 -3.01
CA SER A 169 -2.99 21.99 -4.18
C SER A 169 -3.77 21.87 -5.48
N ILE A 170 -4.65 20.87 -5.59
CA ILE A 170 -5.54 20.72 -6.77
C ILE A 170 -6.45 21.94 -6.91
N VAL A 171 -7.03 22.43 -5.81
CA VAL A 171 -7.84 23.66 -5.83
C VAL A 171 -7.02 24.86 -6.30
N ALA A 172 -5.79 25.03 -5.80
CA ALA A 172 -4.90 26.10 -6.23
C ALA A 172 -4.56 26.01 -7.73
N TRP A 173 -4.30 24.80 -8.25
CA TRP A 173 -4.09 24.55 -9.67
C TRP A 173 -5.30 24.93 -10.52
N CYS A 174 -6.50 24.50 -10.11
CA CYS A 174 -7.75 24.85 -10.81
C CYS A 174 -7.97 26.37 -10.80
N ALA A 175 -7.79 27.02 -9.65
CA ALA A 175 -7.90 28.47 -9.53
C ALA A 175 -6.90 29.22 -10.42
N ALA A 176 -5.65 28.76 -10.47
CA ALA A 176 -4.60 29.33 -11.33
C ALA A 176 -4.96 29.20 -12.82
N LEU A 177 -5.43 28.04 -13.27
CA LEU A 177 -5.85 27.81 -14.66
C LEU A 177 -7.04 28.70 -15.04
N VAL A 178 -8.05 28.80 -14.16
CA VAL A 178 -9.21 29.68 -14.37
C VAL A 178 -8.79 31.14 -14.43
N LEU A 179 -7.94 31.57 -13.50
CA LEU A 179 -7.44 32.97 -13.48
C LEU A 179 -6.65 33.32 -14.74
N ALA A 180 -5.76 32.46 -15.20
CA ALA A 180 -5.03 32.62 -16.45
C ALA A 180 -5.97 32.77 -17.66
N ALA A 181 -7.00 31.89 -17.73
CA ALA A 181 -7.99 31.96 -18.82
C ALA A 181 -8.84 33.23 -18.79
N LEU A 182 -9.28 33.67 -17.62
CA LEU A 182 -10.06 34.92 -17.46
C LEU A 182 -9.22 36.13 -17.80
N GLN A 183 -7.95 36.14 -17.43
CA GLN A 183 -7.03 37.23 -17.75
C GLN A 183 -6.73 37.29 -19.26
N LEU A 184 -6.56 36.15 -19.92
CA LEU A 184 -6.44 36.07 -21.39
C LEU A 184 -7.68 36.60 -22.10
N ALA A 185 -8.87 36.39 -21.54
CA ALA A 185 -10.13 36.88 -22.05
C ALA A 185 -10.40 38.35 -21.71
N GLY A 186 -9.47 39.04 -21.03
CA GLY A 186 -9.66 40.44 -20.57
C GLY A 186 -10.71 40.60 -19.47
N ARG A 187 -11.11 39.54 -18.80
CA ARG A 187 -12.19 39.51 -17.77
C ARG A 187 -11.66 39.54 -16.33
N ALA A 188 -10.34 39.45 -16.13
CA ALA A 188 -9.71 39.55 -14.83
C ALA A 188 -8.36 40.30 -14.93
N GLY A 189 -7.99 40.99 -13.85
CA GLY A 189 -6.65 41.54 -13.67
C GLY A 189 -5.71 40.56 -12.98
N GLY A 190 -4.46 41.01 -12.79
CA GLY A 190 -3.40 40.18 -12.15
C GLY A 190 -3.45 40.13 -10.63
N THR A 191 -4.31 40.91 -9.96
CA THR A 191 -4.28 41.11 -8.49
C THR A 191 -4.58 39.86 -7.64
N ALA A 192 -5.24 38.85 -8.21
CA ALA A 192 -5.56 37.59 -7.51
C ALA A 192 -4.38 36.59 -7.48
N TRP A 193 -3.35 36.77 -8.33
CA TRP A 193 -2.24 35.83 -8.41
C TRP A 193 -1.46 35.60 -7.10
N PRO A 194 -1.16 36.64 -6.30
CA PRO A 194 -0.46 36.46 -5.03
C PRO A 194 -1.22 35.51 -4.07
N SER A 195 -2.55 35.63 -4.01
CA SER A 195 -3.39 34.74 -3.16
C SER A 195 -3.38 33.30 -3.65
N VAL A 196 -3.48 33.08 -4.96
CA VAL A 196 -3.42 31.73 -5.55
C VAL A 196 -2.04 31.09 -5.34
N SER A 197 -0.96 31.86 -5.51
CA SER A 197 0.41 31.40 -5.27
C SER A 197 0.63 31.04 -3.80
N LEU A 198 0.15 31.89 -2.88
CA LEU A 198 0.24 31.63 -1.44
C LEU A 198 -0.51 30.35 -1.06
N LEU A 199 -1.73 30.19 -1.58
CA LEU A 199 -2.49 28.94 -1.38
C LEU A 199 -1.69 27.72 -1.88
N GLY A 200 -1.10 27.81 -3.06
CA GLY A 200 -0.28 26.75 -3.64
C GLY A 200 0.96 26.42 -2.80
N MET A 201 1.65 27.42 -2.27
CA MET A 201 2.79 27.23 -1.38
C MET A 201 2.38 26.56 -0.06
N VAL A 202 1.35 27.08 0.61
CA VAL A 202 0.87 26.54 1.89
C VAL A 202 0.36 25.10 1.72
N ALA A 203 -0.40 24.82 0.66
CA ALA A 203 -0.93 23.50 0.37
C ALA A 203 0.15 22.49 -0.06
N GLY A 204 1.12 22.94 -0.86
CA GLY A 204 2.21 22.09 -1.35
C GLY A 204 3.24 21.72 -0.29
N LEU A 205 3.42 22.54 0.76
CA LEU A 205 4.43 22.32 1.79
C LEU A 205 4.29 20.96 2.51
N PRO A 206 3.14 20.56 3.05
CA PRO A 206 2.99 19.23 3.68
C PRO A 206 3.21 18.08 2.68
N VAL A 207 2.93 18.28 1.40
CA VAL A 207 3.20 17.29 0.34
C VAL A 207 4.71 17.17 0.12
N ALA A 208 5.41 18.31 -0.01
CA ALA A 208 6.86 18.36 -0.18
C ALA A 208 7.64 17.78 1.01
N LEU A 209 7.11 17.91 2.22
CA LEU A 209 7.72 17.39 3.46
C LEU A 209 7.40 15.89 3.71
N SER A 210 6.61 15.23 2.87
CA SER A 210 6.16 13.83 3.05
C SER A 210 7.21 12.79 2.66
N VAL A 211 8.47 13.00 3.02
CA VAL A 211 9.57 12.05 2.76
C VAL A 211 9.37 10.76 3.57
N VAL A 212 9.55 9.61 2.93
CA VAL A 212 9.46 8.30 3.59
C VAL A 212 10.68 8.06 4.47
N GLY A 213 10.42 7.77 5.75
CA GLY A 213 11.40 7.40 6.77
C GLY A 213 11.17 6.00 7.35
N SER A 214 11.87 5.68 8.46
CA SER A 214 11.92 4.34 9.06
C SER A 214 11.71 4.38 10.58
N ARG A 215 10.68 5.07 11.07
CA ARG A 215 10.43 5.25 12.52
C ARG A 215 9.15 4.58 13.01
N SER A 216 8.33 3.99 12.14
CA SER A 216 7.12 3.25 12.51
C SER A 216 7.44 1.77 12.68
N PRO A 217 7.07 1.15 13.80
CA PRO A 217 7.11 -0.31 13.94
C PRO A 217 6.20 -1.04 12.95
N GLY A 218 5.16 -0.37 12.41
CA GLY A 218 4.26 -0.95 11.42
C GLY A 218 3.49 -2.16 11.96
N ALA A 219 2.88 -2.02 13.15
CA ALA A 219 2.07 -3.09 13.70
C ALA A 219 0.78 -3.27 12.92
N LEU A 220 0.10 -2.15 12.61
CA LEU A 220 -1.05 -2.13 11.71
C LEU A 220 -0.61 -2.29 10.26
N ASP A 221 0.40 -1.53 9.85
CA ASP A 221 0.87 -1.43 8.47
C ASP A 221 2.33 -1.91 8.36
N ASN A 222 2.62 -3.23 8.11
CA ASN A 222 1.63 -4.26 7.85
C ASN A 222 1.97 -5.59 8.57
N ALA A 223 2.46 -5.55 9.83
CA ALA A 223 2.65 -6.79 10.59
C ALA A 223 1.32 -7.53 10.79
N SER A 224 0.20 -6.79 10.93
CA SER A 224 -1.14 -7.34 11.08
C SER A 224 -1.60 -8.13 9.85
N GLY A 225 -1.35 -7.61 8.64
CA GLY A 225 -1.65 -8.31 7.40
C GLY A 225 -0.79 -9.56 7.22
N VAL A 226 0.51 -9.48 7.55
CA VAL A 226 1.40 -10.66 7.52
C VAL A 226 0.92 -11.73 8.50
N ALA A 227 0.60 -11.37 9.75
CA ALA A 227 0.08 -12.30 10.75
C ALA A 227 -1.25 -12.93 10.28
N THR A 228 -2.15 -12.14 9.68
CA THR A 228 -3.41 -12.62 9.09
C THR A 228 -3.14 -13.67 8.00
N VAL A 229 -2.19 -13.42 7.09
CA VAL A 229 -1.80 -14.35 6.03
C VAL A 229 -1.23 -15.65 6.62
N LEU A 230 -0.38 -15.57 7.63
CA LEU A 230 0.19 -16.76 8.29
C LEU A 230 -0.89 -17.61 8.95
N LEU A 231 -1.84 -17.00 9.68
CA LEU A 231 -2.97 -17.70 10.30
C LEU A 231 -3.91 -18.31 9.26
N THR A 232 -4.18 -17.59 8.18
CA THR A 232 -4.95 -18.12 7.04
C THR A 232 -4.27 -19.36 6.45
N ALA A 233 -2.96 -19.27 6.18
CA ALA A 233 -2.16 -20.35 5.62
C ALA A 233 -2.13 -21.59 6.55
N ALA A 234 -2.11 -21.39 7.88
CA ALA A 234 -2.14 -22.44 8.87
C ALA A 234 -3.49 -23.18 8.91
N THR A 235 -4.59 -22.49 8.63
CA THR A 235 -5.95 -23.03 8.70
C THR A 235 -6.31 -23.85 7.47
N LEU A 236 -5.71 -23.55 6.31
CA LEU A 236 -6.04 -24.25 5.06
C LEU A 236 -5.51 -25.69 5.06
N PRO A 237 -6.24 -26.64 4.42
CA PRO A 237 -5.80 -28.04 4.32
C PRO A 237 -4.39 -28.19 3.73
N PRO A 238 -3.58 -29.15 4.19
CA PRO A 238 -2.21 -29.34 3.65
C PRO A 238 -2.15 -29.60 2.14
N SER A 239 -3.20 -30.18 1.56
CA SER A 239 -3.31 -30.44 0.12
C SER A 239 -3.75 -29.24 -0.70
N ALA A 240 -4.17 -28.13 -0.08
CA ALA A 240 -4.66 -26.96 -0.79
C ALA A 240 -3.56 -26.33 -1.67
N PRO A 241 -3.80 -26.12 -2.98
CA PRO A 241 -2.83 -25.52 -3.91
C PRO A 241 -2.76 -24.02 -3.72
N VAL A 242 -2.13 -23.59 -2.61
CA VAL A 242 -2.04 -22.18 -2.19
C VAL A 242 -0.59 -21.70 -2.18
N GLY A 243 -0.39 -20.50 -2.70
CA GLY A 243 0.83 -19.74 -2.57
C GLY A 243 0.72 -18.66 -1.49
N VAL A 244 1.82 -18.36 -0.84
CA VAL A 244 2.00 -17.20 0.03
C VAL A 244 3.10 -16.33 -0.56
N LEU A 245 2.83 -15.05 -0.71
CA LEU A 245 3.81 -14.05 -1.15
C LEU A 245 3.89 -12.96 -0.09
N LEU A 246 5.04 -12.88 0.58
CA LEU A 246 5.33 -11.78 1.48
C LEU A 246 6.33 -10.87 0.79
N THR A 247 5.89 -9.66 0.44
CA THR A 247 6.65 -8.72 -0.37
C THR A 247 7.54 -7.83 0.50
N SER A 248 8.64 -7.37 -0.08
CA SER A 248 9.52 -6.32 0.43
C SER A 248 9.32 -5.04 -0.37
N ALA A 249 9.58 -3.90 0.22
CA ALA A 249 9.55 -2.60 -0.44
C ALA A 249 8.20 -2.25 -1.10
N GLU A 250 7.09 -2.67 -0.50
CA GLU A 250 5.75 -2.20 -0.87
C GLU A 250 5.67 -0.69 -0.68
N GLU A 251 6.14 -0.22 0.46
CA GLU A 251 6.15 1.16 0.92
C GLU A 251 7.04 2.09 0.06
N LEU A 252 7.84 1.51 -0.82
CA LEU A 252 8.69 2.21 -1.77
C LEU A 252 8.18 2.07 -3.22
N GLY A 253 6.86 1.94 -3.39
CA GLY A 253 6.19 1.96 -4.68
C GLY A 253 5.80 0.58 -5.20
N LEU A 254 5.44 -0.34 -4.30
CA LEU A 254 5.02 -1.72 -4.62
C LEU A 254 6.15 -2.52 -5.29
N ALA A 255 7.42 -2.23 -4.94
CA ALA A 255 8.56 -2.74 -5.69
C ALA A 255 8.60 -4.27 -5.72
N GLY A 256 8.35 -4.92 -4.57
CA GLY A 256 8.36 -6.38 -4.46
C GLY A 256 7.28 -7.05 -5.28
N ALA A 257 6.03 -6.57 -5.19
CA ALA A 257 4.93 -7.11 -5.97
C ALA A 257 5.15 -6.88 -7.48
N ARG A 258 5.63 -5.69 -7.89
CA ARG A 258 5.94 -5.39 -9.29
C ARG A 258 7.07 -6.28 -9.82
N ALA A 259 8.13 -6.49 -9.06
CA ALA A 259 9.24 -7.37 -9.44
C ALA A 259 8.77 -8.83 -9.58
N TRP A 260 7.93 -9.29 -8.65
CA TRP A 260 7.39 -10.64 -8.67
C TRP A 260 6.45 -10.88 -9.86
N VAL A 261 5.57 -9.91 -10.16
CA VAL A 261 4.70 -9.95 -11.34
C VAL A 261 5.53 -9.94 -12.64
N ALA A 262 6.53 -9.06 -12.73
CA ALA A 262 7.39 -8.96 -13.90
C ALA A 262 8.14 -10.29 -14.19
N ALA A 263 8.62 -10.96 -13.14
CA ALA A 263 9.31 -12.25 -13.27
C ALA A 263 8.39 -13.40 -13.72
N ARG A 264 7.08 -13.28 -13.54
CA ARG A 264 6.08 -14.30 -13.95
C ARG A 264 5.52 -14.07 -15.35
N GLY A 265 5.79 -12.94 -15.96
CA GLY A 265 5.26 -12.56 -17.27
C GLY A 265 3.73 -12.44 -17.28
N ALA A 266 3.10 -12.75 -18.41
CA ALA A 266 1.65 -12.61 -18.60
C ALA A 266 0.79 -13.69 -17.88
N ARG A 267 1.35 -14.48 -16.98
CA ARG A 267 0.62 -15.48 -16.20
C ARG A 267 -0.19 -14.76 -15.11
N GLY A 268 -1.46 -14.53 -15.40
CA GLY A 268 -2.42 -14.07 -14.40
C GLY A 268 -2.72 -15.13 -13.35
N GLY A 269 -3.38 -14.73 -12.27
CA GLY A 269 -3.78 -15.62 -11.19
C GLY A 269 -4.78 -14.93 -10.27
N VAL A 270 -5.10 -15.57 -9.15
CA VAL A 270 -6.01 -15.06 -8.12
C VAL A 270 -5.23 -14.73 -6.87
N ALA A 271 -5.47 -13.56 -6.28
CA ALA A 271 -4.77 -13.12 -5.09
C ALA A 271 -5.70 -12.41 -4.09
N LEU A 272 -5.53 -12.77 -2.82
CA LEU A 272 -6.07 -12.06 -1.66
C LEU A 272 -4.89 -11.37 -0.96
N ASN A 273 -4.76 -10.06 -1.18
CA ASN A 273 -3.80 -9.24 -0.46
C ASN A 273 -4.40 -8.81 0.88
N CYS A 274 -3.62 -8.83 1.95
CA CYS A 274 -4.02 -8.39 3.28
C CYS A 274 -3.14 -7.22 3.71
N ASP A 275 -3.77 -6.08 4.00
CA ASP A 275 -3.05 -4.85 4.24
C ASP A 275 -3.80 -3.96 5.24
N GLY A 276 -3.23 -3.84 6.46
CA GLY A 276 -3.79 -3.09 7.56
C GLY A 276 -5.01 -3.77 8.21
N VAL A 277 -4.77 -4.56 9.27
CA VAL A 277 -5.84 -5.22 10.05
C VAL A 277 -5.84 -4.71 11.47
N ASP A 278 -6.82 -3.87 11.78
CA ASP A 278 -7.08 -3.33 13.12
C ASP A 278 -8.04 -4.24 13.91
N ASP A 279 -7.96 -4.18 15.23
CA ASP A 279 -8.92 -4.85 16.11
C ASP A 279 -10.33 -4.24 16.00
N ASP A 280 -10.39 -2.96 15.65
CA ASP A 280 -11.64 -2.22 15.49
C ASP A 280 -11.92 -1.88 14.01
N GLY A 281 -13.19 -1.57 13.74
CA GLY A 281 -13.61 -1.14 12.40
C GLY A 281 -14.22 -2.27 11.57
N ARG A 282 -14.42 -1.98 10.29
CA ARG A 282 -15.05 -2.88 9.34
C ARG A 282 -14.06 -3.45 8.35
N VAL A 283 -14.32 -4.65 7.90
CA VAL A 283 -13.59 -5.25 6.78
C VAL A 283 -13.97 -4.51 5.49
N MET A 284 -12.95 -4.12 4.75
CA MET A 284 -13.05 -3.50 3.43
C MET A 284 -12.35 -4.39 2.41
N CYS A 285 -12.99 -4.59 1.26
CA CYS A 285 -12.42 -5.29 0.12
C CYS A 285 -12.13 -4.27 -0.99
N MET A 286 -10.86 -3.88 -1.12
CA MET A 286 -10.43 -2.84 -2.04
C MET A 286 -9.99 -3.43 -3.37
N TYR A 287 -10.32 -2.75 -4.49
CA TYR A 287 -9.96 -3.14 -5.86
C TYR A 287 -9.69 -1.92 -6.75
N THR A 288 -8.97 -2.10 -7.86
CA THR A 288 -8.51 -0.96 -8.68
C THR A 288 -9.36 -0.70 -9.91
N ARG A 289 -9.67 -1.73 -10.68
CA ARG A 289 -10.31 -1.61 -12.00
C ARG A 289 -11.79 -1.98 -11.94
N ARG A 290 -12.15 -3.08 -12.55
CA ARG A 290 -13.50 -3.67 -12.46
C ARG A 290 -13.60 -4.45 -11.14
N PRO A 291 -14.75 -4.44 -10.47
CA PRO A 291 -14.95 -5.24 -9.27
C PRO A 291 -14.77 -6.73 -9.58
N PRO A 292 -13.81 -7.41 -8.92
CA PRO A 292 -13.61 -8.85 -9.09
C PRO A 292 -14.68 -9.60 -8.31
N ARG A 293 -15.85 -9.77 -8.92
CA ARG A 293 -17.07 -10.27 -8.26
C ARG A 293 -16.84 -11.61 -7.58
N ARG A 294 -16.14 -12.55 -8.25
CA ARG A 294 -15.83 -13.86 -7.67
C ARG A 294 -15.15 -13.76 -6.30
N LEU A 295 -14.16 -12.87 -6.17
CA LEU A 295 -13.43 -12.66 -4.92
C LEU A 295 -14.29 -11.94 -3.87
N LEU A 296 -15.00 -10.89 -4.29
CA LEU A 296 -15.88 -10.13 -3.39
C LEU A 296 -17.00 -11.02 -2.84
N ASP A 297 -17.62 -11.83 -3.68
CA ASP A 297 -18.68 -12.75 -3.30
C ASP A 297 -18.17 -13.87 -2.39
N ALA A 298 -16.94 -14.37 -2.60
CA ALA A 298 -16.32 -15.36 -1.73
C ALA A 298 -16.11 -14.81 -0.32
N VAL A 299 -15.55 -13.58 -0.20
CA VAL A 299 -15.33 -12.95 1.11
C VAL A 299 -16.66 -12.58 1.78
N ALA A 300 -17.69 -12.16 1.02
CA ALA A 300 -19.02 -11.89 1.56
C ALA A 300 -19.72 -13.17 2.06
N ARG A 301 -19.62 -14.29 1.33
CA ARG A 301 -20.14 -15.59 1.80
C ARG A 301 -19.42 -16.07 3.06
N ALA A 302 -18.11 -15.94 3.10
CA ALA A 302 -17.31 -16.28 4.27
C ALA A 302 -17.72 -15.47 5.50
N ALA A 303 -17.95 -14.16 5.35
CA ALA A 303 -18.41 -13.30 6.43
C ALA A 303 -19.77 -13.78 6.99
N ARG A 304 -20.74 -14.08 6.11
CA ARG A 304 -22.05 -14.61 6.51
C ARG A 304 -21.94 -15.95 7.21
N ALA A 305 -21.10 -16.87 6.72
CA ALA A 305 -20.87 -18.17 7.35
C ALA A 305 -20.29 -18.05 8.76
N LEU A 306 -19.51 -17.02 9.01
CA LEU A 306 -18.93 -16.71 10.32
C LEU A 306 -19.80 -15.81 11.22
N GLY A 307 -20.99 -15.40 10.75
CA GLY A 307 -21.84 -14.45 11.46
C GLY A 307 -21.23 -13.04 11.58
N ALA A 308 -20.26 -12.72 10.73
CA ALA A 308 -19.58 -11.42 10.70
C ALA A 308 -20.34 -10.42 9.79
N PRO A 309 -20.20 -9.11 10.04
CA PRO A 309 -20.77 -8.08 9.17
C PRO A 309 -20.26 -8.19 7.73
N ASP A 310 -21.11 -7.92 6.75
CA ASP A 310 -20.73 -7.96 5.34
C ASP A 310 -19.56 -7.00 5.06
N PRO A 311 -18.50 -7.48 4.38
CA PRO A 311 -17.37 -6.66 3.97
C PRO A 311 -17.80 -5.56 3.00
N ARG A 312 -17.18 -4.40 3.08
CA ARG A 312 -17.49 -3.28 2.19
C ARG A 312 -16.59 -3.30 0.95
N PRO A 313 -17.13 -3.53 -0.26
CA PRO A 313 -16.35 -3.35 -1.48
C PRO A 313 -16.06 -1.86 -1.70
N ARG A 314 -14.80 -1.55 -2.02
CA ARG A 314 -14.33 -0.19 -2.26
C ARG A 314 -13.39 -0.14 -3.46
N ARG A 315 -13.70 0.72 -4.41
CA ARG A 315 -12.73 1.06 -5.45
C ARG A 315 -11.65 1.96 -4.85
N LEU A 316 -10.38 1.58 -5.03
CA LEU A 316 -9.25 2.41 -4.62
C LEU A 316 -9.23 3.73 -5.40
N LEU A 317 -9.03 4.81 -4.66
CA LEU A 317 -8.79 6.12 -5.26
C LEU A 317 -7.37 6.17 -5.83
N PRO A 318 -7.14 6.92 -6.93
CA PRO A 318 -5.80 7.16 -7.44
C PRO A 318 -4.86 7.70 -6.35
N GLY A 319 -3.67 7.11 -6.25
CA GLY A 319 -2.68 7.48 -5.23
C GLY A 319 -2.70 6.63 -3.95
N ILE A 320 -3.72 5.80 -3.73
CA ILE A 320 -3.69 4.75 -2.70
C ILE A 320 -3.03 3.52 -3.34
N LEU A 321 -1.93 3.09 -2.76
CA LEU A 321 -1.13 1.97 -3.24
C LEU A 321 -1.20 0.82 -2.25
N THR A 322 -1.37 -0.40 -2.76
CA THR A 322 -1.27 -1.67 -2.04
C THR A 322 -0.74 -2.71 -3.03
N ASP A 323 -0.20 -3.82 -2.58
CA ASP A 323 0.29 -4.88 -3.48
C ASP A 323 -0.80 -5.39 -4.45
N GLY A 324 -2.06 -5.34 -4.03
CA GLY A 324 -3.20 -5.65 -4.90
C GLY A 324 -3.26 -4.79 -6.17
N VAL A 325 -2.75 -3.55 -6.13
CA VAL A 325 -2.64 -2.67 -7.32
C VAL A 325 -1.62 -3.22 -8.30
N ALA A 326 -0.42 -3.59 -7.81
CA ALA A 326 0.63 -4.13 -8.67
C ALA A 326 0.22 -5.47 -9.31
N LEU A 327 -0.47 -6.32 -8.55
CA LEU A 327 -1.03 -7.57 -9.05
C LEU A 327 -2.08 -7.33 -10.14
N ALA A 328 -3.03 -6.42 -9.90
CA ALA A 328 -4.07 -6.08 -10.89
C ALA A 328 -3.50 -5.41 -12.15
N ASP A 329 -2.45 -4.57 -12.02
CA ASP A 329 -1.71 -4.00 -13.15
C ASP A 329 -1.04 -5.10 -14.00
N GLY A 330 -0.59 -6.18 -13.35
CA GLY A 330 -0.03 -7.36 -14.00
C GLY A 330 -1.05 -8.38 -14.52
N GLY A 331 -2.33 -8.05 -14.50
CA GLY A 331 -3.40 -8.90 -15.07
C GLY A 331 -3.96 -9.95 -14.09
N TRP A 332 -3.66 -9.83 -12.80
CA TRP A 332 -4.19 -10.71 -11.77
C TRP A 332 -5.59 -10.29 -11.32
N GLU A 333 -6.44 -11.25 -10.99
CA GLU A 333 -7.67 -11.01 -10.25
C GLU A 333 -7.32 -10.86 -8.77
N ALA A 334 -7.31 -9.63 -8.27
CA ALA A 334 -6.83 -9.33 -6.92
C ALA A 334 -7.74 -8.36 -6.18
N ILE A 335 -7.90 -8.60 -4.88
CA ILE A 335 -8.44 -7.64 -3.92
C ILE A 335 -7.47 -7.44 -2.77
N THR A 336 -7.51 -6.26 -2.15
CA THR A 336 -6.86 -6.01 -0.86
C THR A 336 -7.92 -6.00 0.22
N VAL A 337 -7.74 -6.87 1.21
CA VAL A 337 -8.58 -6.95 2.41
C VAL A 337 -7.89 -6.16 3.51
N SER A 338 -8.59 -5.17 4.03
CA SER A 338 -8.19 -4.36 5.19
C SER A 338 -9.29 -4.36 6.22
N ARG A 339 -8.94 -4.13 7.48
CA ARG A 339 -9.91 -3.87 8.55
C ARG A 339 -9.52 -2.62 9.31
N GLY A 340 -10.45 -1.69 9.45
CA GLY A 340 -10.16 -0.46 10.17
C GLY A 340 -11.24 0.60 10.10
N ASN A 341 -10.88 1.76 10.59
CA ASN A 341 -11.70 2.96 10.61
C ASN A 341 -10.83 4.22 10.45
N VAL A 342 -11.39 5.42 10.63
CA VAL A 342 -10.64 6.67 10.52
C VAL A 342 -9.49 6.76 11.55
N ARG A 343 -9.66 6.20 12.76
CA ARG A 343 -8.60 6.20 13.78
C ARG A 343 -7.41 5.32 13.37
N THR A 344 -7.67 4.21 12.66
CA THR A 344 -6.65 3.37 12.05
C THR A 344 -5.76 4.20 11.11
N LEU A 345 -6.38 4.97 10.19
CA LEU A 345 -5.67 5.84 9.23
C LEU A 345 -4.84 6.94 9.92
N LEU A 346 -5.24 7.40 11.10
CA LEU A 346 -4.49 8.41 11.85
C LEU A 346 -3.28 7.83 12.61
N ARG A 347 -3.20 6.51 12.77
CA ARG A 347 -2.11 5.81 13.47
C ARG A 347 -1.01 5.33 12.54
N ILE A 348 -1.37 4.81 11.37
CA ILE A 348 -0.41 4.25 10.40
C ILE A 348 0.62 5.28 9.95
N HIS A 349 1.78 4.79 9.55
CA HIS A 349 2.95 5.58 9.14
C HIS A 349 3.56 6.47 10.25
N GLY A 350 3.21 6.23 11.52
CA GLY A 350 3.73 6.97 12.67
C GLY A 350 4.24 6.06 13.79
N ARG A 351 4.87 6.64 14.81
CA ARG A 351 5.31 5.89 16.00
C ARG A 351 4.17 5.25 16.78
N ARG A 352 2.92 5.72 16.57
CA ARG A 352 1.70 5.18 17.21
C ARG A 352 1.23 3.88 16.56
N ASP A 353 1.75 3.53 15.39
CA ASP A 353 1.55 2.25 14.76
C ASP A 353 2.47 1.20 15.41
N SER A 354 2.11 0.77 16.59
CA SER A 354 2.89 -0.12 17.45
C SER A 354 2.03 -1.23 18.05
N LEU A 355 2.66 -2.22 18.64
CA LEU A 355 2.00 -3.36 19.30
C LEU A 355 0.98 -2.95 20.38
N ALA A 356 1.15 -1.80 21.01
CA ALA A 356 0.20 -1.28 22.01
C ALA A 356 -1.17 -0.95 21.39
N ALA A 357 -1.25 -0.84 20.06
CA ALA A 357 -2.48 -0.53 19.35
C ALA A 357 -3.32 -1.76 18.98
N LEU A 358 -2.76 -2.98 19.13
CA LEU A 358 -3.37 -4.23 18.67
C LEU A 358 -3.32 -5.30 19.77
N ASP A 359 -4.43 -5.99 19.97
CA ASP A 359 -4.49 -7.16 20.85
C ASP A 359 -4.55 -8.49 20.07
N GLY A 360 -4.70 -8.43 18.73
CA GLY A 360 -4.71 -9.58 17.84
C GLY A 360 -6.09 -10.14 17.51
N ARG A 361 -7.17 -9.60 18.08
CA ARG A 361 -8.54 -10.05 17.79
C ARG A 361 -8.88 -9.86 16.31
N GLY A 362 -8.67 -8.67 15.77
CA GLY A 362 -8.96 -8.38 14.38
C GLY A 362 -8.16 -9.22 13.41
N VAL A 363 -6.91 -9.51 13.74
CA VAL A 363 -6.03 -10.39 12.97
C VAL A 363 -6.58 -11.82 12.95
N ALA A 364 -6.99 -12.36 14.10
CA ALA A 364 -7.58 -13.70 14.19
C ALA A 364 -8.91 -13.80 13.42
N GLU A 365 -9.81 -12.83 13.61
CA GLU A 365 -11.12 -12.79 12.93
C GLU A 365 -10.95 -12.65 11.41
N THR A 366 -10.04 -11.79 10.95
CA THR A 366 -9.77 -11.61 9.51
C THR A 366 -9.06 -12.83 8.93
N GLY A 367 -8.19 -13.49 9.71
CA GLY A 367 -7.55 -14.76 9.32
C GLY A 367 -8.57 -15.87 9.09
N ALA A 368 -9.56 -16.02 9.99
CA ALA A 368 -10.66 -16.97 9.83
C ALA A 368 -11.52 -16.63 8.59
N LEU A 369 -11.82 -15.35 8.38
CA LEU A 369 -12.55 -14.88 7.20
C LEU A 369 -11.83 -15.21 5.89
N LEU A 370 -10.52 -14.95 5.82
CA LEU A 370 -9.74 -15.25 4.63
C LEU A 370 -9.57 -16.75 4.41
N ALA A 371 -9.47 -17.57 5.47
CA ALA A 371 -9.40 -19.02 5.35
C ALA A 371 -10.70 -19.60 4.74
N GLU A 372 -11.86 -19.15 5.23
CA GLU A 372 -13.16 -19.55 4.68
C GLU A 372 -13.32 -19.10 3.22
N ALA A 373 -12.97 -17.84 2.93
CA ALA A 373 -13.02 -17.32 1.56
C ALA A 373 -12.06 -18.06 0.61
N ALA A 374 -10.84 -18.38 1.07
CA ALA A 374 -9.85 -19.13 0.30
C ALA A 374 -10.35 -20.56 0.02
N THR A 375 -10.94 -21.21 0.99
CA THR A 375 -11.54 -22.56 0.82
C THR A 375 -12.62 -22.52 -0.27
N ALA A 376 -13.52 -21.55 -0.23
CA ALA A 376 -14.57 -21.39 -1.24
C ALA A 376 -14.04 -21.04 -2.64
N LEU A 377 -12.85 -20.44 -2.75
CA LEU A 377 -12.21 -20.11 -4.04
C LEU A 377 -11.44 -21.31 -4.64
N LEU A 378 -11.07 -22.27 -3.80
CA LEU A 378 -10.30 -23.46 -4.20
C LEU A 378 -11.19 -24.63 -4.62
N LEU A 379 -12.44 -24.64 -4.14
CA LEU A 379 -13.49 -25.57 -4.60
C LEU A 379 -13.96 -25.21 -6.01
#